data_798a8e4f96125fc129ef6bc7423eeb15
#
_entry.id   798a8e4f96125fc129ef6bc7423eeb15
#
_cell.length_a   1.000
_cell.length_b   1.000
_cell.length_c   1.000
_cell.angle_alpha   90.00
_cell.angle_beta   90.00
_cell.angle_gamma   90.00
#
_symmetry.space_group_name_H-M   'P 1'
#
loop_
_entity.id
_entity.type
_entity.pdbx_description
1 polymer ?
#
loop_
_entity_poly.entity_id
_entity_poly.type
_entity_poly.pdbx_seq_one_letter_code
_entity_poly.pdbx_strand_id
1 'polypeptide(L)'
;MKKISYVVVLISLTHYASASSEINFSPDSVSVDASLSVLNGKSSEFVYNDGDKLSQLDWKIQNTPIVKAGITWDAISWLTLNASGWTTLASAGALMDDYDWLEPEQHHWSEWSHHPATRLNFANQFDLNMTGWFLKDENYQLGAMLGYQETRFSWGATGGHYSYNNGNITGDFPRGQKVIGYQQKFSAPYLGLAGKYIYRDFDIIAQFKYSPWAEGKDTDQHYLRDITFKEKVINQKYYSAVINVGYNITPQARVFTEMSWSRTSNDIGDSTYYDNAEGEVEKMKDSAGMQNYNYTIGAGIQYRF
;
A
#
# COMPACT_ATOMS: atom_id res chain seq x y z
N MET A 1 5.24 39.93 10.56
CA MET A 1 4.21 39.65 9.56
C MET A 1 4.87 39.25 8.25
N LYS A 2 4.96 37.97 7.93
CA LYS A 2 5.52 37.48 6.64
C LYS A 2 4.38 37.38 5.64
N LYS A 3 4.44 38.14 4.57
CA LYS A 3 3.51 38.08 3.44
C LYS A 3 3.81 36.81 2.63
N ILE A 4 2.86 35.89 2.58
CA ILE A 4 2.89 34.73 1.70
C ILE A 4 2.27 35.18 0.36
N SER A 5 3.09 35.26 -0.68
CA SER A 5 2.64 35.54 -2.05
C SER A 5 2.18 34.24 -2.68
N TYR A 6 0.89 34.11 -2.96
CA TYR A 6 0.35 33.03 -3.77
C TYR A 6 0.60 33.35 -5.24
N VAL A 7 1.41 32.51 -5.92
CA VAL A 7 1.53 32.53 -7.37
C VAL A 7 0.37 31.70 -7.94
N VAL A 8 -0.64 32.38 -8.46
CA VAL A 8 -1.71 31.74 -9.23
C VAL A 8 -1.22 31.59 -10.66
N VAL A 9 -0.86 30.37 -11.08
CA VAL A 9 -0.59 30.05 -12.46
C VAL A 9 -1.91 29.82 -13.18
N LEU A 10 -2.38 30.84 -13.90
CA LEU A 10 -3.49 30.74 -14.83
C LEU A 10 -2.98 30.05 -16.11
N ILE A 11 -3.25 28.76 -16.26
CA ILE A 11 -3.06 28.04 -17.53
C ILE A 11 -4.29 28.37 -18.38
N SER A 12 -4.13 29.23 -19.39
CA SER A 12 -5.15 29.46 -20.41
C SER A 12 -5.21 28.25 -21.36
N LEU A 13 -6.18 27.38 -21.14
CA LEU A 13 -6.51 26.27 -22.05
C LEU A 13 -7.33 26.80 -23.21
N THR A 14 -6.68 27.16 -24.31
CA THR A 14 -7.38 27.45 -25.57
C THR A 14 -6.86 26.47 -26.63
N HIS A 15 -7.49 25.31 -26.70
CA HIS A 15 -7.69 24.52 -27.94
C HIS A 15 -8.73 23.43 -27.65
N TYR A 16 -9.97 23.73 -27.90
CA TYR A 16 -11.02 22.68 -27.96
C TYR A 16 -10.89 21.95 -29.29
N ALA A 17 -10.20 20.84 -29.32
CA ALA A 17 -10.53 19.80 -30.29
C ALA A 17 -11.93 19.30 -29.91
N SER A 18 -12.88 19.30 -30.83
CA SER A 18 -14.20 18.68 -30.64
C SER A 18 -13.99 17.16 -30.50
N ALA A 19 -13.65 16.71 -29.31
CA ALA A 19 -13.65 15.31 -28.98
C ALA A 19 -15.12 14.87 -28.91
N SER A 20 -15.48 13.80 -29.63
CA SER A 20 -16.81 13.21 -29.53
C SER A 20 -17.10 12.91 -28.07
N SER A 21 -18.17 13.45 -27.52
CA SER A 21 -18.61 13.21 -26.13
C SER A 21 -19.43 11.91 -26.02
N GLU A 22 -19.53 11.16 -27.10
CA GLU A 22 -20.28 9.89 -27.10
C GLU A 22 -19.48 8.80 -26.38
N ILE A 23 -20.16 8.11 -25.48
CA ILE A 23 -19.60 6.97 -24.74
C ILE A 23 -19.34 5.84 -25.73
N ASN A 24 -18.11 5.35 -25.72
CA ASN A 24 -17.68 4.24 -26.58
C ASN A 24 -17.97 2.89 -25.92
N PHE A 25 -18.93 2.16 -26.43
CA PHE A 25 -19.26 0.79 -26.00
C PHE A 25 -18.74 -0.29 -26.96
N SER A 26 -17.88 0.07 -27.92
CA SER A 26 -17.31 -0.94 -28.80
C SER A 26 -16.36 -1.88 -28.04
N PRO A 27 -16.28 -3.16 -28.36
CA PRO A 27 -15.41 -4.11 -27.67
C PRO A 27 -13.95 -3.68 -27.66
N ASP A 28 -13.46 -3.07 -28.74
CA ASP A 28 -12.08 -2.58 -28.87
C ASP A 28 -11.75 -1.38 -27.92
N SER A 29 -12.75 -0.81 -27.24
CA SER A 29 -12.53 0.17 -26.18
C SER A 29 -12.14 -0.46 -24.83
N VAL A 30 -12.28 -1.78 -24.69
CA VAL A 30 -12.05 -2.51 -23.44
C VAL A 30 -10.81 -3.39 -23.58
N SER A 31 -9.97 -3.36 -22.54
CA SER A 31 -8.87 -4.31 -22.40
C SER A 31 -8.88 -4.95 -21.02
N VAL A 32 -8.39 -6.18 -20.94
CA VAL A 32 -8.17 -6.93 -19.71
C VAL A 32 -6.70 -7.32 -19.61
N ASP A 33 -6.18 -7.35 -18.39
CA ASP A 33 -4.82 -7.79 -18.14
C ASP A 33 -4.74 -8.76 -16.97
N ALA A 34 -3.73 -9.62 -17.01
CA ALA A 34 -3.35 -10.48 -15.91
C ALA A 34 -1.84 -10.61 -15.84
N SER A 35 -1.30 -10.66 -14.61
CA SER A 35 0.14 -10.81 -14.38
C SER A 35 0.45 -11.62 -13.13
N LEU A 36 1.65 -12.20 -13.12
CA LEU A 36 2.27 -12.78 -11.94
C LEU A 36 3.41 -11.88 -11.49
N SER A 37 3.47 -11.61 -10.20
CA SER A 37 4.45 -10.70 -9.62
C SER A 37 4.95 -11.22 -8.27
N VAL A 38 6.06 -10.65 -7.81
CA VAL A 38 6.61 -10.88 -6.47
C VAL A 38 6.46 -9.60 -5.67
N LEU A 39 5.88 -9.71 -4.49
CA LEU A 39 5.67 -8.64 -3.52
C LEU A 39 6.76 -8.70 -2.44
N ASN A 40 7.37 -7.56 -2.15
CA ASN A 40 8.28 -7.34 -1.03
C ASN A 40 7.93 -6.03 -0.34
N GLY A 41 8.31 -5.90 0.95
CA GLY A 41 8.05 -4.68 1.70
C GLY A 41 8.14 -4.85 3.20
N LYS A 42 7.59 -3.87 3.90
CA LYS A 42 7.49 -3.85 5.36
C LYS A 42 6.31 -3.01 5.81
N SER A 43 5.56 -3.51 6.78
CA SER A 43 4.65 -2.74 7.60
C SER A 43 5.29 -2.51 8.96
N SER A 44 5.03 -1.34 9.55
CA SER A 44 5.40 -1.07 10.94
C SER A 44 4.19 -0.52 11.69
N GLU A 45 4.07 -0.94 12.91
CA GLU A 45 3.18 -0.43 13.94
C GLU A 45 4.01 0.32 14.96
N PHE A 46 3.48 1.38 15.55
CA PHE A 46 4.13 2.19 16.55
C PHE A 46 3.17 2.47 17.69
N VAL A 47 3.66 2.36 18.91
CA VAL A 47 2.95 2.82 20.11
C VAL A 47 3.66 4.05 20.65
N TYR A 48 2.88 5.05 21.04
CA TYR A 48 3.36 6.30 21.61
C TYR A 48 2.77 6.53 22.99
N ASN A 49 3.55 7.21 23.84
CA ASN A 49 3.11 7.73 25.13
C ASN A 49 3.62 9.16 25.27
N ASP A 50 2.70 10.13 25.41
CA ASP A 50 3.00 11.56 25.50
C ASP A 50 3.89 12.10 24.37
N GLY A 51 3.80 11.49 23.16
CA GLY A 51 4.59 11.85 21.97
C GLY A 51 5.91 11.11 21.85
N ASP A 52 6.36 10.41 22.86
CA ASP A 52 7.53 9.55 22.80
C ASP A 52 7.18 8.17 22.26
N LYS A 53 8.04 7.62 21.43
CA LYS A 53 7.85 6.26 20.89
C LYS A 53 8.16 5.24 21.99
N LEU A 54 7.13 4.44 22.33
CA LEU A 54 7.21 3.40 23.35
C LEU A 54 7.48 2.02 22.73
N SER A 55 6.87 1.70 21.59
CA SER A 55 7.04 0.41 20.92
C SER A 55 7.06 0.56 19.39
N GLN A 56 7.68 -0.42 18.72
CA GLN A 56 7.69 -0.57 17.28
C GLN A 56 7.73 -2.04 16.89
N LEU A 57 6.72 -2.48 16.17
CA LEU A 57 6.66 -3.81 15.56
C LEU A 57 6.91 -3.70 14.06
N ASP A 58 7.87 -4.45 13.54
CA ASP A 58 8.25 -4.49 12.14
C ASP A 58 7.84 -5.82 11.49
N TRP A 59 6.92 -5.77 10.53
CA TRP A 59 6.38 -6.92 9.81
C TRP A 59 6.92 -6.95 8.38
N LYS A 60 7.90 -7.79 8.10
CA LYS A 60 8.54 -7.91 6.79
C LYS A 60 7.72 -8.79 5.84
N ILE A 61 7.69 -8.39 4.57
CA ILE A 61 7.10 -9.13 3.45
C ILE A 61 8.26 -9.53 2.54
N GLN A 62 8.42 -10.83 2.29
CA GLN A 62 9.58 -11.35 1.56
C GLN A 62 9.14 -12.28 0.43
N ASN A 63 9.49 -11.89 -0.80
CA ASN A 63 9.35 -12.71 -2.02
C ASN A 63 7.99 -13.40 -2.15
N THR A 64 6.91 -12.69 -1.80
CA THR A 64 5.55 -13.25 -1.78
C THR A 64 4.97 -13.25 -3.19
N PRO A 65 4.60 -14.41 -3.75
CA PRO A 65 3.96 -14.47 -5.07
C PRO A 65 2.54 -13.93 -5.02
N ILE A 66 2.21 -13.06 -5.97
CA ILE A 66 0.90 -12.46 -6.15
C ILE A 66 0.41 -12.63 -7.58
N VAL A 67 -0.90 -12.68 -7.75
CA VAL A 67 -1.57 -12.51 -9.04
C VAL A 67 -2.22 -11.13 -9.08
N LYS A 68 -2.07 -10.44 -10.21
CA LYS A 68 -2.75 -9.16 -10.50
C LYS A 68 -3.71 -9.36 -11.65
N ALA A 69 -4.81 -8.62 -11.67
CA ALA A 69 -5.74 -8.53 -12.78
C ALA A 69 -6.30 -7.11 -12.88
N GLY A 70 -6.65 -6.72 -14.11
CA GLY A 70 -7.22 -5.41 -14.38
C GLY A 70 -8.16 -5.41 -15.57
N ILE A 71 -9.04 -4.42 -15.57
CA ILE A 71 -9.88 -4.05 -16.70
C ILE A 71 -9.74 -2.54 -16.93
N THR A 72 -9.55 -2.18 -18.18
CA THR A 72 -9.45 -0.79 -18.62
C THR A 72 -10.49 -0.54 -19.69
N TRP A 73 -11.24 0.55 -19.55
CA TRP A 73 -12.24 0.99 -20.53
C TRP A 73 -11.96 2.41 -20.98
N ASP A 74 -11.64 2.59 -22.24
CA ASP A 74 -11.52 3.88 -22.92
C ASP A 74 -12.94 4.40 -23.22
N ALA A 75 -13.60 4.95 -22.19
CA ALA A 75 -15.02 5.29 -22.19
C ALA A 75 -15.38 6.40 -23.21
N ILE A 76 -14.50 7.38 -23.35
CA ILE A 76 -14.55 8.42 -24.39
C ILE A 76 -13.11 8.78 -24.79
N SER A 77 -12.94 9.52 -25.87
CA SER A 77 -11.62 9.80 -26.47
C SER A 77 -10.58 10.41 -25.51
N TRP A 78 -11.02 11.07 -24.43
CA TRP A 78 -10.17 11.72 -23.43
C TRP A 78 -10.30 11.15 -22.02
N LEU A 79 -11.14 10.11 -21.80
CA LEU A 79 -11.38 9.53 -20.47
C LEU A 79 -11.25 8.01 -20.50
N THR A 80 -10.37 7.50 -19.67
CA THR A 80 -10.18 6.07 -19.40
C THR A 80 -10.60 5.76 -17.96
N LEU A 81 -11.37 4.68 -17.78
CA LEU A 81 -11.70 4.11 -16.47
C LEU A 81 -10.88 2.82 -16.27
N ASN A 82 -10.39 2.61 -15.06
CA ASN A 82 -9.63 1.41 -14.71
C ASN A 82 -10.11 0.83 -13.38
N ALA A 83 -10.24 -0.48 -13.34
CA ALA A 83 -10.43 -1.26 -12.13
C ALA A 83 -9.37 -2.36 -12.10
N SER A 84 -8.56 -2.41 -11.06
CA SER A 84 -7.48 -3.39 -10.93
C SER A 84 -7.32 -3.86 -9.50
N GLY A 85 -6.64 -4.98 -9.34
CA GLY A 85 -6.32 -5.49 -8.00
C GLY A 85 -5.31 -6.62 -8.06
N TRP A 86 -4.82 -6.97 -6.89
CA TRP A 86 -3.94 -8.13 -6.72
C TRP A 86 -4.22 -8.83 -5.39
N THR A 87 -3.82 -10.09 -5.33
CA THR A 87 -3.87 -10.90 -4.10
C THR A 87 -2.70 -11.87 -4.05
N THR A 88 -2.30 -12.25 -2.84
CA THR A 88 -1.31 -13.32 -2.64
C THR A 88 -1.88 -14.66 -3.11
N LEU A 89 -1.03 -15.46 -3.79
CA LEU A 89 -1.42 -16.80 -4.25
C LEU A 89 -1.47 -17.82 -3.10
N ALA A 90 -0.66 -17.60 -2.07
CA ALA A 90 -0.58 -18.44 -0.88
C ALA A 90 -0.01 -17.64 0.29
N SER A 91 -0.19 -18.18 1.51
CA SER A 91 0.52 -17.69 2.69
C SER A 91 2.04 -17.85 2.49
N ALA A 92 2.81 -16.81 2.78
CA ALA A 92 4.24 -16.75 2.57
C ALA A 92 5.01 -16.61 3.89
N GLY A 93 6.30 -16.99 3.89
CA GLY A 93 7.20 -16.70 4.99
C GLY A 93 7.39 -15.19 5.16
N ALA A 94 7.44 -14.77 6.40
CA ALA A 94 7.64 -13.39 6.81
C ALA A 94 8.56 -13.35 8.04
N LEU A 95 8.82 -12.18 8.56
CA LEU A 95 9.61 -11.98 9.77
C LEU A 95 8.95 -10.87 10.58
N MET A 96 8.88 -11.02 11.89
CA MET A 96 8.46 -9.97 12.80
C MET A 96 9.54 -9.72 13.83
N ASP A 97 9.85 -8.44 14.04
CA ASP A 97 10.68 -7.94 15.14
C ASP A 97 9.84 -6.93 15.94
N ASP A 98 9.92 -7.02 17.26
CA ASP A 98 9.25 -6.15 18.21
C ASP A 98 10.30 -5.49 19.10
N TYR A 99 10.23 -4.18 19.23
CA TYR A 99 11.17 -3.34 19.97
C TYR A 99 10.42 -2.41 20.91
N ASP A 100 10.78 -2.40 22.22
CA ASP A 100 10.19 -1.49 23.20
C ASP A 100 11.26 -0.60 23.86
N TRP A 101 10.90 0.66 24.09
CA TRP A 101 11.69 1.70 24.77
C TRP A 101 11.09 1.94 26.15
N LEU A 102 11.34 1.01 27.12
CA LEU A 102 10.76 1.08 28.46
C LEU A 102 11.66 1.80 29.48
N GLU A 103 12.90 2.11 29.10
CA GLU A 103 13.85 2.84 29.94
C GLU A 103 13.92 4.32 29.53
N PRO A 104 13.34 5.27 30.29
CA PRO A 104 13.17 6.67 29.86
C PRO A 104 14.49 7.44 29.58
N GLU A 105 15.58 7.06 30.20
CA GLU A 105 16.88 7.72 30.02
C GLU A 105 17.73 7.12 28.89
N GLN A 106 17.18 6.16 28.15
CA GLN A 106 17.88 5.37 27.16
C GLN A 106 17.35 5.67 25.74
N HIS A 107 18.25 5.96 24.79
CA HIS A 107 17.85 6.24 23.39
C HIS A 107 17.64 4.99 22.54
N HIS A 108 18.14 3.83 22.95
CA HIS A 108 17.92 2.55 22.28
C HIS A 108 16.84 1.74 22.99
N TRP A 109 16.27 0.75 22.32
CA TRP A 109 15.29 -0.16 22.90
C TRP A 109 15.89 -0.94 24.08
N SER A 110 15.07 -1.22 25.09
CA SER A 110 15.43 -2.06 26.24
C SER A 110 14.90 -3.49 26.10
N GLU A 111 13.82 -3.65 25.34
CA GLU A 111 13.17 -4.93 25.06
C GLU A 111 13.20 -5.21 23.58
N TRP A 112 13.39 -6.49 23.23
CA TRP A 112 13.35 -6.96 21.85
C TRP A 112 12.83 -8.37 21.79
N SER A 113 11.97 -8.64 20.79
CA SER A 113 11.64 -10.01 20.42
C SER A 113 11.73 -10.23 18.91
N HIS A 114 12.10 -11.44 18.52
CA HIS A 114 12.36 -11.85 17.15
C HIS A 114 11.60 -13.11 16.81
N HIS A 115 10.75 -13.04 15.77
CA HIS A 115 9.83 -14.12 15.41
C HIS A 115 10.07 -14.59 13.97
N PRO A 116 11.08 -15.47 13.72
CA PRO A 116 11.41 -15.93 12.36
C PRO A 116 10.38 -16.89 11.78
N ALA A 117 9.50 -17.45 12.59
CA ALA A 117 8.40 -18.31 12.14
C ALA A 117 7.10 -17.51 11.87
N THR A 118 7.22 -16.22 11.57
CA THR A 118 6.10 -15.38 11.13
C THR A 118 5.67 -15.75 9.71
N ARG A 119 4.37 -15.65 9.47
CA ARG A 119 3.78 -15.85 8.14
C ARG A 119 2.94 -14.65 7.75
N LEU A 120 3.07 -14.24 6.50
CA LEU A 120 2.07 -13.41 5.83
C LEU A 120 0.92 -14.33 5.43
N ASN A 121 -0.22 -14.22 6.12
CA ASN A 121 -1.39 -15.06 5.86
C ASN A 121 -2.02 -14.71 4.51
N PHE A 122 -2.21 -13.42 4.27
CA PHE A 122 -2.62 -12.85 2.98
C PHE A 122 -2.23 -11.38 2.87
N ALA A 123 -2.15 -10.91 1.64
CA ALA A 123 -2.19 -9.51 1.28
C ALA A 123 -3.01 -9.34 0.01
N ASN A 124 -3.75 -8.24 -0.10
CA ASN A 124 -4.50 -7.90 -1.30
C ASN A 124 -4.67 -6.39 -1.44
N GLN A 125 -4.99 -5.97 -2.66
CA GLN A 125 -5.28 -4.58 -2.99
C GLN A 125 -6.34 -4.52 -4.07
N PHE A 126 -7.18 -3.50 -4.03
CA PHE A 126 -7.95 -3.07 -5.18
C PHE A 126 -7.74 -1.57 -5.44
N ASP A 127 -7.89 -1.17 -6.68
CA ASP A 127 -7.73 0.20 -7.16
C ASP A 127 -8.80 0.49 -8.20
N LEU A 128 -9.51 1.59 -8.01
CA LEU A 128 -10.48 2.11 -8.95
C LEU A 128 -10.06 3.52 -9.33
N ASN A 129 -9.91 3.81 -10.61
CA ASN A 129 -9.51 5.14 -11.04
C ASN A 129 -10.09 5.55 -12.38
N MET A 130 -10.07 6.85 -12.60
CA MET A 130 -10.30 7.48 -13.89
C MET A 130 -9.10 8.33 -14.27
N THR A 131 -8.77 8.35 -15.56
CA THR A 131 -7.70 9.18 -16.14
C THR A 131 -8.28 10.07 -17.22
N GLY A 132 -8.21 11.39 -17.01
CA GLY A 132 -8.52 12.40 -18.01
C GLY A 132 -7.25 12.77 -18.80
N TRP A 133 -7.20 12.44 -20.09
CA TRP A 133 -6.08 12.72 -20.98
C TRP A 133 -6.17 14.17 -21.50
N PHE A 134 -5.34 15.06 -21.00
CA PHE A 134 -5.30 16.48 -21.39
C PHE A 134 -4.27 16.78 -22.48
N LEU A 135 -3.34 15.87 -22.74
CA LEU A 135 -2.39 15.93 -23.84
C LEU A 135 -2.33 14.56 -24.51
N LYS A 136 -2.63 14.53 -25.80
CA LYS A 136 -2.66 13.30 -26.59
C LYS A 136 -2.10 13.55 -27.97
N ASP A 137 -1.03 12.83 -28.29
CA ASP A 137 -0.36 12.82 -29.59
C ASP A 137 -0.21 11.36 -30.07
N GLU A 138 0.27 11.15 -31.27
CA GLU A 138 0.47 9.81 -31.85
C GLU A 138 1.36 8.92 -30.98
N ASN A 139 2.43 9.49 -30.40
CA ASN A 139 3.44 8.75 -29.68
C ASN A 139 3.39 8.93 -28.15
N TYR A 140 2.65 9.90 -27.64
CA TYR A 140 2.61 10.14 -26.20
C TYR A 140 1.26 10.67 -25.72
N GLN A 141 0.95 10.37 -24.48
CA GLN A 141 -0.24 10.86 -23.80
C GLN A 141 0.12 11.24 -22.37
N LEU A 142 -0.45 12.35 -21.88
CA LEU A 142 -0.38 12.76 -20.48
C LEU A 142 -1.77 12.99 -19.94
N GLY A 143 -2.03 12.48 -18.75
CA GLY A 143 -3.34 12.55 -18.10
C GLY A 143 -3.25 12.81 -16.61
N ALA A 144 -4.31 13.37 -16.07
CA ALA A 144 -4.54 13.50 -14.63
C ALA A 144 -5.46 12.35 -14.16
N MET A 145 -5.14 11.80 -13.00
CA MET A 145 -5.85 10.67 -12.39
C MET A 145 -6.60 11.11 -11.14
N LEU A 146 -7.76 10.53 -10.93
CA LEU A 146 -8.49 10.53 -9.67
C LEU A 146 -8.88 9.08 -9.35
N GLY A 147 -8.64 8.64 -8.12
CA GLY A 147 -8.94 7.26 -7.78
C GLY A 147 -9.03 6.99 -6.29
N TYR A 148 -9.31 5.73 -5.99
CA TYR A 148 -9.37 5.19 -4.64
C TYR A 148 -8.70 3.82 -4.63
N GLN A 149 -7.82 3.62 -3.65
CA GLN A 149 -7.12 2.36 -3.44
C GLN A 149 -7.32 1.88 -2.00
N GLU A 150 -7.49 0.58 -1.85
CA GLU A 150 -7.46 -0.07 -0.54
C GLU A 150 -6.47 -1.24 -0.57
N THR A 151 -5.59 -1.31 0.44
CA THR A 151 -4.60 -2.38 0.58
C THR A 151 -4.73 -3.00 1.97
N ARG A 152 -4.67 -4.33 2.04
CA ARG A 152 -4.78 -5.09 3.30
C ARG A 152 -3.66 -6.10 3.42
N PHE A 153 -3.21 -6.28 4.66
CA PHE A 153 -2.21 -7.27 5.04
C PHE A 153 -2.65 -8.00 6.30
N SER A 154 -2.25 -9.27 6.43
CA SER A 154 -2.47 -10.05 7.65
C SER A 154 -1.28 -10.95 7.92
N TRP A 155 -0.79 -10.92 9.17
CA TRP A 155 0.32 -11.76 9.61
C TRP A 155 -0.05 -12.54 10.86
N GLY A 156 0.76 -13.56 11.14
CA GLY A 156 0.76 -14.30 12.38
C GLY A 156 2.18 -14.70 12.76
N ALA A 157 2.60 -14.29 13.97
CA ALA A 157 3.89 -14.66 14.55
C ALA A 157 3.73 -15.81 15.52
N THR A 158 4.64 -16.81 15.43
CA THR A 158 4.66 -17.99 16.31
C THR A 158 6.06 -18.26 16.81
N GLY A 159 6.18 -18.66 18.09
CA GLY A 159 7.48 -18.92 18.72
C GLY A 159 8.37 -17.68 18.68
N GLY A 160 9.67 -17.85 18.79
CA GLY A 160 10.63 -16.75 18.66
C GLY A 160 11.57 -16.67 19.85
N HIS A 161 12.45 -15.70 19.81
CA HIS A 161 13.42 -15.40 20.87
C HIS A 161 13.17 -14.00 21.42
N TYR A 162 13.39 -13.82 22.72
CA TYR A 162 13.30 -12.49 23.35
C TYR A 162 14.54 -12.15 24.16
N SER A 163 14.83 -10.86 24.26
CA SER A 163 15.89 -10.26 25.05
C SER A 163 15.35 -9.00 25.70
N TYR A 164 15.06 -9.07 26.99
CA TYR A 164 14.41 -8.05 27.79
C TYR A 164 15.36 -7.48 28.83
N ASN A 165 15.02 -6.30 29.37
CA ASN A 165 15.83 -5.60 30.38
C ASN A 165 17.30 -5.48 29.93
N ASN A 166 17.51 -4.92 28.71
CA ASN A 166 18.84 -4.74 28.12
C ASN A 166 19.67 -6.05 28.03
N GLY A 167 19.00 -7.19 27.79
CA GLY A 167 19.65 -8.51 27.66
C GLY A 167 19.85 -9.25 28.98
N ASN A 168 19.41 -8.70 30.12
CA ASN A 168 19.50 -9.41 31.40
C ASN A 168 18.50 -10.57 31.50
N ILE A 169 17.40 -10.54 30.74
CA ILE A 169 16.39 -11.59 30.70
C ILE A 169 16.28 -12.05 29.24
N THR A 170 16.68 -13.28 28.96
CA THR A 170 16.59 -13.87 27.62
C THR A 170 15.86 -15.20 27.65
N GLY A 171 15.20 -15.57 26.57
CA GLY A 171 14.50 -16.85 26.46
C GLY A 171 13.85 -17.03 25.11
N ASP A 172 13.12 -18.13 25.00
CA ASP A 172 12.42 -18.52 23.77
C ASP A 172 10.92 -18.67 24.06
N PHE A 173 10.09 -18.17 23.15
CA PHE A 173 8.69 -18.55 23.10
C PHE A 173 8.58 -19.99 22.56
N PRO A 174 7.70 -20.84 23.13
CA PRO A 174 7.55 -22.21 22.69
C PRO A 174 7.28 -22.30 21.20
N ARG A 175 7.96 -23.22 20.52
CA ARG A 175 7.83 -23.42 19.08
C ARG A 175 6.37 -23.72 18.69
N GLY A 176 5.85 -22.98 17.70
CA GLY A 176 4.48 -23.14 17.20
C GLY A 176 3.41 -22.47 18.05
N GLN A 177 3.74 -21.91 19.22
CA GLN A 177 2.83 -21.12 20.02
C GLN A 177 2.54 -19.79 19.31
N LYS A 178 1.29 -19.42 19.14
CA LYS A 178 0.90 -18.11 18.64
C LYS A 178 1.28 -17.04 19.65
N VAL A 179 1.97 -16.00 19.18
CA VAL A 179 2.40 -14.87 20.00
C VAL A 179 1.60 -13.64 19.62
N ILE A 180 1.66 -13.21 18.36
CA ILE A 180 0.95 -12.02 17.86
C ILE A 180 0.25 -12.34 16.54
N GLY A 181 -0.96 -11.80 16.37
CA GLY A 181 -1.70 -11.75 15.10
C GLY A 181 -1.95 -10.31 14.71
N TYR A 182 -1.50 -9.90 13.52
CA TYR A 182 -1.59 -8.52 13.07
C TYR A 182 -2.34 -8.40 11.74
N GLN A 183 -3.23 -7.43 11.67
CA GLN A 183 -3.93 -7.07 10.43
C GLN A 183 -3.84 -5.57 10.23
N GLN A 184 -3.48 -5.15 9.03
CA GLN A 184 -3.36 -3.74 8.67
C GLN A 184 -4.11 -3.47 7.38
N LYS A 185 -4.82 -2.34 7.34
CA LYS A 185 -5.59 -1.86 6.21
C LYS A 185 -5.30 -0.40 5.95
N PHE A 186 -4.99 -0.06 4.70
CA PHE A 186 -4.85 1.32 4.24
C PHE A 186 -5.90 1.63 3.18
N SER A 187 -6.51 2.81 3.29
CA SER A 187 -7.48 3.35 2.34
C SER A 187 -7.01 4.72 1.88
N ALA A 188 -6.87 4.93 0.59
CA ALA A 188 -6.31 6.15 0.02
C ALA A 188 -7.14 6.64 -1.17
N PRO A 189 -8.02 7.65 -1.00
CA PRO A 189 -8.45 8.47 -2.12
C PRO A 189 -7.25 9.27 -2.62
N TYR A 190 -6.99 9.31 -3.93
CA TYR A 190 -5.77 9.92 -4.45
C TYR A 190 -5.99 10.74 -5.70
N LEU A 191 -5.05 11.66 -5.94
CA LEU A 191 -4.82 12.31 -7.21
C LEU A 191 -3.54 11.73 -7.82
N GLY A 192 -3.42 11.78 -9.16
CA GLY A 192 -2.23 11.25 -9.81
C GLY A 192 -2.00 11.85 -11.19
N LEU A 193 -0.91 11.42 -11.77
CA LEU A 193 -0.53 11.69 -13.15
C LEU A 193 -0.26 10.35 -13.85
N ALA A 194 -0.69 10.25 -15.09
CA ALA A 194 -0.39 9.14 -15.98
C ALA A 194 0.29 9.62 -17.24
N GLY A 195 1.31 8.89 -17.67
CA GLY A 195 1.97 9.11 -18.96
C GLY A 195 2.03 7.80 -19.74
N LYS A 196 1.86 7.89 -21.05
CA LYS A 196 2.06 6.80 -22.00
C LYS A 196 2.96 7.27 -23.12
N TYR A 197 3.97 6.47 -23.48
CA TYR A 197 4.84 6.69 -24.62
C TYR A 197 4.87 5.44 -25.48
N ILE A 198 4.73 5.62 -26.82
CA ILE A 198 4.70 4.54 -27.79
C ILE A 198 5.88 4.71 -28.74
N TYR A 199 6.65 3.65 -28.93
CA TYR A 199 7.73 3.59 -29.88
C TYR A 199 7.70 2.28 -30.66
N ARG A 200 7.19 2.32 -31.89
CA ARG A 200 6.93 1.12 -32.70
C ARG A 200 5.98 0.17 -31.97
N ASP A 201 6.43 -1.07 -31.76
CA ASP A 201 5.66 -2.11 -31.05
C ASP A 201 5.82 -2.04 -29.52
N PHE A 202 6.67 -1.14 -29.00
CA PHE A 202 6.86 -0.94 -27.56
C PHE A 202 6.00 0.19 -27.03
N ASP A 203 5.54 0.05 -25.82
CA ASP A 203 4.96 1.15 -25.06
C ASP A 203 5.48 1.18 -23.62
N ILE A 204 5.51 2.36 -23.03
CA ILE A 204 5.86 2.60 -21.64
C ILE A 204 4.70 3.36 -21.03
N ILE A 205 4.17 2.84 -19.92
CA ILE A 205 3.14 3.49 -19.11
C ILE A 205 3.76 3.80 -17.76
N ALA A 206 3.70 5.06 -17.35
CA ALA A 206 4.15 5.50 -16.04
C ALA A 206 2.99 6.17 -15.29
N GLN A 207 2.85 5.88 -14.01
CA GLN A 207 1.83 6.48 -13.14
C GLN A 207 2.48 6.93 -11.85
N PHE A 208 2.04 8.07 -11.33
CA PHE A 208 2.36 8.57 -10.01
C PHE A 208 1.06 8.93 -9.28
N LYS A 209 0.92 8.47 -8.04
CA LYS A 209 -0.25 8.72 -7.19
C LYS A 209 0.17 9.39 -5.90
N TYR A 210 -0.63 10.31 -5.42
CA TYR A 210 -0.44 11.00 -4.15
C TYR A 210 -1.76 11.20 -3.42
N SER A 211 -1.76 10.96 -2.12
CA SER A 211 -2.87 11.29 -1.22
C SER A 211 -2.33 11.91 0.07
N PRO A 212 -2.86 13.06 0.51
CA PRO A 212 -2.67 13.55 1.88
C PRO A 212 -3.80 13.10 2.83
N TRP A 213 -4.72 12.24 2.37
CA TRP A 213 -5.94 11.84 3.08
C TRP A 213 -6.02 10.33 3.32
N ALA A 214 -4.91 9.62 3.25
CA ALA A 214 -4.93 8.18 3.50
C ALA A 214 -5.30 7.90 4.97
N GLU A 215 -6.05 6.82 5.17
CA GLU A 215 -6.44 6.30 6.48
C GLU A 215 -5.84 4.91 6.65
N GLY A 216 -5.17 4.71 7.79
CA GLY A 216 -4.72 3.41 8.26
C GLY A 216 -5.59 2.92 9.40
N LYS A 217 -5.87 1.62 9.41
CA LYS A 217 -6.48 0.89 10.52
C LYS A 217 -5.74 -0.41 10.72
N ASP A 218 -5.60 -0.82 11.96
CA ASP A 218 -5.11 -2.15 12.25
C ASP A 218 -5.87 -2.83 13.39
N THR A 219 -5.48 -4.08 13.59
CA THR A 219 -5.85 -4.89 14.76
C THR A 219 -4.65 -5.73 15.11
N ASP A 220 -4.11 -5.50 16.30
CA ASP A 220 -3.03 -6.26 16.90
C ASP A 220 -3.56 -7.11 18.05
N GLN A 221 -3.33 -8.42 17.98
CA GLN A 221 -3.78 -9.39 18.97
C GLN A 221 -2.60 -10.09 19.62
N HIS A 222 -2.37 -9.82 20.91
CA HIS A 222 -1.38 -10.45 21.76
C HIS A 222 -1.96 -11.71 22.42
N TYR A 223 -1.76 -12.86 21.83
CA TYR A 223 -2.41 -14.13 22.27
C TYR A 223 -1.98 -14.58 23.66
N LEU A 224 -0.74 -14.29 24.09
CA LEU A 224 -0.22 -14.74 25.38
C LEU A 224 -0.76 -13.90 26.56
N ARG A 225 -1.18 -12.68 26.29
CA ARG A 225 -1.75 -11.75 27.27
C ARG A 225 -3.28 -11.64 27.18
N ASP A 226 -3.87 -12.23 26.14
CA ASP A 226 -5.27 -12.10 25.75
C ASP A 226 -5.74 -10.64 25.62
N ILE A 227 -4.91 -9.85 24.93
CA ILE A 227 -5.09 -8.41 24.72
C ILE A 227 -5.25 -8.15 23.22
N THR A 228 -6.12 -7.19 22.88
CA THR A 228 -6.30 -6.73 21.48
C THR A 228 -6.21 -5.21 21.44
N PHE A 229 -5.40 -4.68 20.52
CA PHE A 229 -5.40 -3.27 20.14
C PHE A 229 -6.13 -3.08 18.83
N LYS A 230 -6.89 -2.00 18.71
CA LYS A 230 -7.47 -1.53 17.45
C LYS A 230 -7.10 -0.08 17.27
N GLU A 231 -6.44 0.21 16.18
CA GLU A 231 -5.83 1.50 15.94
C GLU A 231 -6.39 2.17 14.70
N LYS A 232 -6.35 3.49 14.72
CA LYS A 232 -6.79 4.30 13.59
C LYS A 232 -5.92 5.53 13.45
N VAL A 233 -5.29 5.69 12.28
CA VAL A 233 -4.50 6.85 11.88
C VAL A 233 -5.14 7.49 10.66
N ILE A 234 -5.37 8.79 10.67
CA ILE A 234 -5.97 9.54 9.57
C ILE A 234 -4.98 10.55 8.98
N ASN A 235 -5.28 11.05 7.78
CA ASN A 235 -4.48 12.07 7.09
C ASN A 235 -3.02 11.66 6.81
N GLN A 236 -2.77 10.37 6.72
CA GLN A 236 -1.46 9.86 6.33
C GLN A 236 -1.14 10.25 4.88
N LYS A 237 0.14 10.43 4.59
CA LYS A 237 0.59 10.69 3.21
C LYS A 237 0.84 9.35 2.50
N TYR A 238 0.17 9.17 1.37
CA TYR A 238 0.36 8.04 0.49
C TYR A 238 1.03 8.47 -0.81
N TYR A 239 1.99 7.67 -1.27
CA TYR A 239 2.70 7.82 -2.53
C TYR A 239 2.73 6.48 -3.25
N SER A 240 2.60 6.51 -4.59
CA SER A 240 2.84 5.33 -5.42
C SER A 240 3.41 5.71 -6.76
N ALA A 241 4.28 4.86 -7.28
CA ALA A 241 4.81 4.94 -8.63
C ALA A 241 4.70 3.57 -9.30
N VAL A 242 4.26 3.56 -10.56
CA VAL A 242 4.17 2.36 -11.41
C VAL A 242 4.85 2.64 -12.72
N ILE A 243 5.65 1.71 -13.19
CA ILE A 243 6.21 1.68 -14.55
C ILE A 243 5.87 0.33 -15.15
N ASN A 244 5.26 0.38 -16.34
CA ASN A 244 4.86 -0.80 -17.10
C ASN A 244 5.45 -0.65 -18.52
N VAL A 245 6.24 -1.62 -18.94
CA VAL A 245 6.87 -1.66 -20.28
C VAL A 245 6.29 -2.84 -21.03
N GLY A 246 5.67 -2.57 -22.16
CA GLY A 246 4.97 -3.55 -22.99
C GLY A 246 5.54 -3.69 -24.38
N TYR A 247 5.27 -4.84 -24.98
CA TYR A 247 5.51 -5.17 -26.37
C TYR A 247 4.21 -5.70 -26.99
N ASN A 248 3.74 -5.05 -28.04
CA ASN A 248 2.53 -5.42 -28.76
C ASN A 248 2.86 -6.54 -29.75
N ILE A 249 2.42 -7.77 -29.45
CA ILE A 249 2.62 -8.94 -30.32
C ILE A 249 1.67 -8.86 -31.50
N THR A 250 0.44 -8.40 -31.26
CA THR A 250 -0.59 -8.08 -32.26
C THR A 250 -1.29 -6.77 -31.86
N PRO A 251 -2.15 -6.20 -32.72
CA PRO A 251 -2.96 -5.03 -32.31
C PRO A 251 -3.83 -5.27 -31.05
N GLN A 252 -4.17 -6.53 -30.74
CA GLN A 252 -5.02 -6.91 -29.62
C GLN A 252 -4.23 -7.47 -28.43
N ALA A 253 -3.05 -8.08 -28.65
CA ALA A 253 -2.31 -8.81 -27.64
C ALA A 253 -0.97 -8.14 -27.32
N ARG A 254 -0.75 -7.86 -26.05
CA ARG A 254 0.44 -7.23 -25.50
C ARG A 254 1.02 -8.06 -24.35
N VAL A 255 2.32 -8.26 -24.32
CA VAL A 255 3.04 -8.75 -23.15
C VAL A 255 3.71 -7.58 -22.45
N PHE A 256 3.84 -7.64 -21.13
CA PHE A 256 4.45 -6.54 -20.38
C PHE A 256 5.22 -7.01 -19.17
N THR A 257 6.14 -6.16 -18.71
CA THR A 257 6.72 -6.20 -17.38
C THR A 257 6.26 -4.97 -16.61
N GLU A 258 6.05 -5.11 -15.30
CA GLU A 258 5.61 -4.03 -14.43
C GLU A 258 6.42 -4.01 -13.15
N MET A 259 6.80 -2.82 -12.74
CA MET A 259 7.34 -2.52 -11.43
C MET A 259 6.45 -1.49 -10.75
N SER A 260 6.07 -1.75 -9.51
CA SER A 260 5.34 -0.79 -8.69
C SER A 260 6.01 -0.59 -7.34
N TRP A 261 5.90 0.61 -6.81
CA TRP A 261 6.28 0.97 -5.47
C TRP A 261 5.19 1.79 -4.83
N SER A 262 4.93 1.57 -3.53
CA SER A 262 4.02 2.39 -2.75
C SER A 262 4.52 2.58 -1.33
N ARG A 263 4.12 3.69 -0.72
CA ARG A 263 4.41 4.03 0.67
C ARG A 263 3.26 4.82 1.28
N THR A 264 2.79 4.35 2.44
CA THR A 264 1.99 5.14 3.38
C THR A 264 2.91 5.54 4.53
N SER A 265 3.09 6.85 4.74
CA SER A 265 3.98 7.36 5.80
C SER A 265 3.33 7.18 7.16
N ASN A 266 4.17 7.06 8.20
CA ASN A 266 3.67 7.12 9.57
C ASN A 266 3.05 8.48 9.88
N ASP A 267 2.00 8.45 10.69
CA ASP A 267 1.41 9.60 11.40
C ASP A 267 0.84 9.09 12.72
N ILE A 268 0.46 10.00 13.62
CA ILE A 268 -0.05 9.65 14.95
C ILE A 268 -1.58 9.59 14.91
N GLY A 269 -2.13 8.61 15.61
CA GLY A 269 -3.56 8.36 15.73
C GLY A 269 -3.95 7.77 17.07
N ASP A 270 -5.17 7.30 17.16
CA ASP A 270 -5.77 6.80 18.39
C ASP A 270 -5.74 5.26 18.42
N SER A 271 -5.63 4.70 19.62
CA SER A 271 -5.76 3.27 19.89
C SER A 271 -6.94 2.98 20.82
N THR A 272 -7.48 1.79 20.73
CA THR A 272 -8.40 1.22 21.71
C THR A 272 -7.86 -0.12 22.17
N TYR A 273 -7.53 -0.19 23.46
CA TYR A 273 -7.09 -1.38 24.16
C TYR A 273 -8.31 -2.20 24.64
N TYR A 274 -8.24 -3.49 24.50
CA TYR A 274 -9.20 -4.48 25.00
C TYR A 274 -8.45 -5.51 25.81
N ASP A 275 -8.73 -5.62 27.11
CA ASP A 275 -8.42 -6.79 27.89
C ASP A 275 -9.55 -7.80 27.70
N ASN A 276 -9.29 -8.89 26.95
CA ASN A 276 -10.32 -9.85 26.62
C ASN A 276 -10.64 -10.78 27.81
N ALA A 277 -9.70 -10.94 28.78
CA ALA A 277 -9.89 -11.76 29.95
C ALA A 277 -10.74 -11.04 31.02
N GLU A 278 -10.46 -9.76 31.26
CA GLU A 278 -11.18 -8.95 32.28
C GLU A 278 -12.40 -8.24 31.68
N GLY A 279 -12.49 -8.12 30.36
CA GLY A 279 -13.55 -7.40 29.64
C GLY A 279 -13.40 -5.88 29.72
N GLU A 280 -12.22 -5.39 30.05
CA GLU A 280 -11.93 -3.97 30.13
C GLU A 280 -11.66 -3.37 28.75
N VAL A 281 -12.06 -2.08 28.57
CA VAL A 281 -11.84 -1.34 27.31
C VAL A 281 -11.34 0.06 27.66
N GLU A 282 -10.20 0.42 27.10
CA GLU A 282 -9.60 1.75 27.28
C GLU A 282 -9.36 2.41 25.92
N LYS A 283 -9.62 3.73 25.82
CA LYS A 283 -9.32 4.53 24.65
C LYS A 283 -8.15 5.45 24.93
N MET A 284 -7.12 5.33 24.12
CA MET A 284 -5.90 6.08 24.22
C MET A 284 -5.76 7.01 23.00
N LYS A 285 -5.63 8.32 23.26
CA LYS A 285 -5.44 9.31 22.22
C LYS A 285 -3.97 9.46 21.88
N ASP A 286 -3.69 9.75 20.60
CA ASP A 286 -2.35 10.05 20.10
C ASP A 286 -1.31 8.98 20.48
N SER A 287 -1.76 7.72 20.61
CA SER A 287 -0.97 6.60 21.13
C SER A 287 -0.60 5.56 20.06
N ALA A 288 -1.13 5.69 18.84
CA ALA A 288 -0.92 4.75 17.76
C ALA A 288 -0.20 5.37 16.58
N GLY A 289 0.51 4.55 15.84
CA GLY A 289 1.08 4.94 14.55
C GLY A 289 1.27 3.73 13.65
N MET A 290 1.20 3.95 12.35
CA MET A 290 1.44 2.87 11.40
C MET A 290 1.98 3.39 10.08
N GLN A 291 2.78 2.55 9.42
CA GLN A 291 3.28 2.79 8.07
C GLN A 291 3.37 1.50 7.27
N ASN A 292 3.43 1.67 5.96
CA ASN A 292 3.74 0.57 5.05
C ASN A 292 4.57 1.09 3.89
N TYR A 293 5.53 0.30 3.43
CA TYR A 293 6.05 0.43 2.08
C TYR A 293 6.12 -0.95 1.44
N ASN A 294 5.82 -1.01 0.16
CA ASN A 294 5.95 -2.24 -0.61
C ASN A 294 6.33 -1.95 -2.06
N TYR A 295 6.87 -2.96 -2.70
CA TYR A 295 7.16 -2.93 -4.14
C TYR A 295 6.88 -4.30 -4.75
N THR A 296 6.50 -4.27 -6.02
CA THR A 296 6.27 -5.48 -6.80
C THR A 296 7.04 -5.41 -8.12
N ILE A 297 7.44 -6.57 -8.61
CA ILE A 297 7.95 -6.74 -9.96
C ILE A 297 7.33 -8.01 -10.56
N GLY A 298 6.92 -7.93 -11.80
CA GLY A 298 6.29 -9.07 -12.48
C GLY A 298 6.11 -8.88 -13.96
N ALA A 299 5.49 -9.88 -14.57
CA ALA A 299 5.20 -9.89 -16.00
C ALA A 299 3.78 -10.43 -16.26
N GLY A 300 3.19 -10.01 -17.35
CA GLY A 300 1.82 -10.33 -17.69
C GLY A 300 1.48 -10.17 -19.15
N ILE A 301 0.21 -10.39 -19.40
CA ILE A 301 -0.41 -10.23 -20.71
C ILE A 301 -1.60 -9.29 -20.61
N GLN A 302 -1.85 -8.55 -21.67
CA GLN A 302 -3.04 -7.73 -21.83
C GLN A 302 -3.69 -8.09 -23.18
N TYR A 303 -5.00 -8.13 -23.19
CA TYR A 303 -5.79 -8.34 -24.39
C TYR A 303 -6.82 -7.22 -24.53
N ARG A 304 -6.91 -6.65 -25.74
CA ARG A 304 -7.92 -5.67 -26.17
C ARG A 304 -8.90 -6.39 -27.08
N PHE A 305 -10.17 -6.27 -26.79
CA PHE A 305 -11.24 -6.93 -27.54
C PHE A 305 -11.47 -6.28 -28.90
#